data_6bc4c7273a27713be71ac85e1f10b7a3
#
_entry.id   6bc4c7273a27713be71ac85e1f10b7a3
#
_cell.length_a   1.000
_cell.length_b   1.000
_cell.length_c   1.000
_cell.angle_alpha   90.00
_cell.angle_beta   90.00
_cell.angle_gamma   90.00
#
_symmetry.space_group_name_H-M   'P 1'
#
loop_
_entity.id
_entity.type
_entity.pdbx_description
1 polymer ?
#
loop_
_entity_poly.entity_id
_entity_poly.type
_entity_poly.pdbx_seq_one_letter_code
_entity_poly.pdbx_strand_id
1 'polypeptide(L)' 'MRNPKDGWTYRFQRDVKSWGRDPFVFVDKGRAMTDGSPALLKTRKHLRRERAEGIWKDLVRKGWEKVPAVWGAHAEEP' A
#
# COMPACT_ATOMS: atom_id res chain seq x y z
N MET A 1 -0.32 4.55 -2.70
CA MET A 1 -1.56 5.31 -2.54
C MET A 1 -1.47 6.26 -1.36
N ARG A 2 -1.82 7.48 -1.57
CA ARG A 2 -1.78 8.52 -0.55
C ARG A 2 -3.12 9.24 -0.47
N ASN A 3 -3.60 9.47 0.75
CA ASN A 3 -4.75 10.35 0.96
C ASN A 3 -4.28 11.81 0.83
N PRO A 4 -4.83 12.56 -0.13
CA PRO A 4 -4.39 13.95 -0.33
C PRO A 4 -4.75 14.89 0.82
N LYS A 5 -5.62 14.47 1.73
CA LYS A 5 -6.11 15.33 2.81
C LYS A 5 -5.30 15.24 4.10
N ASP A 6 -4.79 14.05 4.46
CA ASP A 6 -4.22 13.84 5.79
C ASP A 6 -2.83 13.18 5.79
N GLY A 7 -2.28 12.89 4.62
CA GLY A 7 -0.94 12.32 4.51
C GLY A 7 -0.84 10.84 4.86
N TRP A 8 -1.94 10.15 5.12
CA TRP A 8 -1.92 8.70 5.25
C TRP A 8 -1.59 8.06 3.92
N THR A 9 -0.82 6.97 3.97
CA THR A 9 -0.37 6.29 2.77
C THR A 9 -0.49 4.78 2.95
N TYR A 10 -0.77 4.10 1.82
CA TYR A 10 -0.76 2.65 1.73
C TYR A 10 0.30 2.21 0.74
N ARG A 11 1.00 1.13 1.05
CA ARG A 11 1.88 0.44 0.12
C ARG A 11 1.36 -0.97 -0.08
N PHE A 12 1.24 -1.38 -1.34
CA PHE A 12 0.86 -2.73 -1.73
C PHE A 12 2.10 -3.40 -2.30
N GLN A 13 2.54 -4.48 -1.67
CA GLN A 13 3.74 -5.19 -2.07
C GLN A 13 3.44 -6.67 -2.22
N ARG A 14 3.74 -7.23 -3.38
CA ARG A 14 3.54 -8.65 -3.63
C ARG A 14 4.42 -9.49 -2.72
N ASP A 15 3.84 -10.54 -2.16
CA ASP A 15 4.61 -11.59 -1.53
C ASP A 15 5.01 -12.59 -2.61
N VAL A 16 6.19 -12.40 -3.17
CA VAL A 16 6.66 -13.19 -4.31
C VAL A 16 6.77 -14.68 -4.01
N LYS A 17 6.96 -15.04 -2.74
CA LYS A 17 7.04 -16.43 -2.33
C LYS A 17 5.71 -17.16 -2.46
N SER A 18 4.60 -16.45 -2.36
CA SER A 18 3.26 -17.02 -2.44
C SER A 18 2.65 -16.94 -3.83
N TRP A 19 3.26 -16.20 -4.76
CA TRP A 19 2.60 -15.78 -6.00
C TRP A 19 2.25 -16.91 -6.94
N GLY A 20 2.97 -18.00 -6.92
CA GLY A 20 2.74 -19.12 -7.83
C GLY A 20 1.53 -19.98 -7.53
N ARG A 21 0.99 -19.95 -6.31
CA ARG A 21 -0.11 -20.81 -5.87
C ARG A 21 -1.30 -20.04 -5.32
N ASP A 22 -1.06 -19.29 -4.29
CA ASP A 22 -2.09 -18.60 -3.53
C ASP A 22 -1.56 -17.20 -3.26
N PRO A 23 -1.72 -16.29 -4.22
CA PRO A 23 -1.03 -15.02 -4.18
C PRO A 23 -1.51 -14.14 -3.01
N PHE A 24 -0.54 -13.72 -2.21
CA PHE A 24 -0.76 -12.79 -1.11
C PHE A 24 -0.07 -11.46 -1.39
N VAL A 25 -0.60 -10.42 -0.77
CA VAL A 25 -0.07 -9.06 -0.86
C VAL A 25 0.10 -8.52 0.55
N PHE A 26 1.26 -7.90 0.80
CA PHE A 26 1.45 -7.11 2.00
C PHE A 26 0.79 -5.75 1.78
N VAL A 27 -0.10 -5.38 2.68
CA VAL A 27 -0.75 -4.07 2.66
C VAL A 27 -0.26 -3.30 3.87
N ASP A 28 0.62 -2.36 3.62
CA ASP A 28 1.27 -1.55 4.66
C ASP A 28 0.60 -0.18 4.72
N LYS A 29 0.22 0.23 5.91
CA LYS A 29 -0.35 1.54 6.16
C LYS A 29 0.60 2.34 7.04
N GLY A 30 0.84 3.57 6.67
CA GLY A 30 1.70 4.45 7.45
C GLY A 30 1.40 5.90 7.18
N ARG A 31 2.15 6.76 7.85
CA ARG A 31 1.99 8.20 7.73
C ARG A 31 3.22 8.81 7.09
N ALA A 32 3.00 9.60 6.05
CA ALA A 32 4.10 10.31 5.40
C ALA A 32 4.74 11.30 6.36
N MET A 33 6.07 11.34 6.36
CA MET A 33 6.83 12.28 7.17
C MET A 33 6.94 13.63 6.45
N THR A 34 6.89 14.69 7.22
CA THR A 34 6.95 16.06 6.65
C THR A 34 8.33 16.46 6.16
N ASP A 35 9.37 15.79 6.63
CA ASP A 35 10.76 16.10 6.30
C ASP A 35 11.29 15.36 5.07
N GLY A 36 10.43 14.63 4.35
CA GLY A 36 10.82 13.84 3.19
C GLY A 36 11.37 12.46 3.51
N SER A 37 11.42 12.08 4.78
CA SER A 37 11.81 10.73 5.19
C SER A 37 10.78 9.71 4.71
N PRO A 38 11.16 8.42 4.61
CA PRO A 38 10.19 7.35 4.31
C PRO A 38 9.02 7.37 5.30
N ALA A 39 7.86 6.96 4.83
CA ALA A 39 6.66 6.90 5.66
C ALA A 39 6.88 6.00 6.88
N LEU A 40 6.37 6.43 8.03
CA LEU A 40 6.41 5.64 9.24
C LEU A 40 5.35 4.55 9.17
N LEU A 41 5.79 3.29 9.16
CA LEU A 41 4.88 2.15 9.11
C LEU A 41 4.08 2.03 10.41
N LYS A 42 2.76 1.98 10.28
CA LYS A 42 1.86 1.80 11.43
C LYS A 42 1.29 0.40 11.50
N THR A 43 0.86 -0.16 10.37
CA THR A 43 0.29 -1.50 10.32
C THR A 43 0.73 -2.22 9.06
N ARG A 44 0.82 -3.55 9.16
CA ARG A 44 1.04 -4.42 8.02
C ARG A 44 0.04 -5.55 8.07
N LYS A 45 -0.62 -5.80 6.94
CA LYS A 45 -1.53 -6.94 6.78
C LYS A 45 -1.05 -7.81 5.64
N HIS A 46 -1.16 -9.12 5.81
CA HIS A 46 -0.84 -10.11 4.78
C HIS A 46 -2.17 -10.67 4.28
N LEU A 47 -2.60 -10.22 3.11
CA LEU A 47 -3.94 -10.49 2.58
C LEU A 47 -3.84 -11.21 1.24
N ARG A 48 -4.88 -12.01 0.94
CA ARG A 48 -5.02 -12.58 -0.39
C ARG A 48 -5.15 -11.47 -1.43
N ARG A 49 -4.67 -11.74 -2.63
CA ARG A 49 -4.65 -10.77 -3.74
C ARG A 49 -6.01 -10.13 -3.97
N GLU A 50 -7.08 -10.93 -4.01
CA GLU A 50 -8.44 -10.43 -4.26
C GLU A 50 -8.86 -9.41 -3.21
N ARG A 51 -8.48 -9.66 -1.98
CA ARG A 51 -8.81 -8.76 -0.88
C ARG A 51 -8.02 -7.46 -0.97
N ALA A 52 -6.74 -7.55 -1.30
CA ALA A 52 -5.89 -6.37 -1.51
C ALA A 52 -6.40 -5.53 -2.69
N GLU A 53 -6.82 -6.17 -3.78
CA GLU A 53 -7.42 -5.48 -4.92
C GLU A 53 -8.70 -4.74 -4.52
N GLY A 54 -9.51 -5.34 -3.66
CA GLY A 54 -10.72 -4.68 -3.13
C GLY A 54 -10.38 -3.42 -2.36
N ILE A 55 -9.36 -3.47 -1.52
CA ILE A 55 -8.90 -2.31 -0.77
C ILE A 55 -8.39 -1.23 -1.73
N TRP A 56 -7.58 -1.61 -2.72
CA TRP A 56 -7.06 -0.69 -3.72
C TRP A 56 -8.19 0.06 -4.44
N LYS A 57 -9.16 -0.68 -4.95
CA LYS A 57 -10.30 -0.10 -5.66
C LYS A 57 -11.11 0.84 -4.77
N ASP A 58 -11.26 0.49 -3.51
CA ASP A 58 -11.98 1.32 -2.55
C ASP A 58 -11.24 2.63 -2.29
N LEU A 59 -9.92 2.59 -2.17
CA LEU A 59 -9.11 3.79 -2.01
C LEU A 59 -9.20 4.70 -3.22
N VAL A 60 -9.14 4.14 -4.43
CA VAL A 60 -9.32 4.92 -5.67
C VAL A 60 -10.67 5.61 -5.67
N ARG A 61 -11.72 4.90 -5.30
CA ARG A 61 -13.08 5.45 -5.24
C ARG A 61 -13.18 6.60 -4.23
N LYS A 62 -12.44 6.51 -3.14
CA LYS A 62 -12.42 7.55 -2.11
C LYS A 62 -11.53 8.75 -2.45
N GLY A 63 -10.88 8.73 -3.61
CA GLY A 63 -10.05 9.84 -4.07
C GLY A 63 -8.59 9.77 -3.65
N TRP A 64 -8.11 8.64 -3.18
CA TRP A 64 -6.69 8.46 -2.89
C TRP A 64 -5.88 8.49 -4.18
N GLU A 65 -4.71 9.10 -4.10
CA GLU A 65 -3.82 9.27 -5.26
C GLU A 65 -2.77 8.18 -5.32
N LYS A 66 -2.52 7.67 -6.52
CA LYS A 66 -1.39 6.79 -6.77
C LYS A 66 -0.13 7.65 -6.81
N VAL A 67 0.81 7.35 -5.92
CA VAL A 67 2.06 8.10 -5.81
C VAL A 67 3.25 7.16 -5.82
N PRO A 68 4.46 7.65 -6.15
CA PRO A 68 5.67 6.86 -6.02
C PRO A 68 5.86 6.36 -4.60
N ALA A 69 6.58 5.26 -4.44
CA ALA A 69 6.83 4.66 -3.13
C ALA A 69 7.58 5.64 -2.23
N VAL A 70 6.95 5.99 -1.11
CA VAL A 70 7.55 6.86 -0.10
C VAL A 70 8.24 6.07 1.01
N TRP A 71 8.30 4.75 0.85
CA TRP A 71 8.81 3.82 1.85
C TRP A 71 10.19 3.28 1.48
N GLY A 72 10.78 3.76 0.39
CA GLY A 72 12.06 3.26 -0.11
C GLY A 72 12.00 1.93 -0.84
N ALA A 73 10.95 1.17 -0.70
CA ALA A 73 10.71 -0.06 -1.44
C ALA A 73 9.65 0.15 -2.51
N HIS A 74 9.57 -0.75 -3.48
CA HIS A 74 8.57 -0.65 -4.54
C HIS A 74 7.17 -0.83 -3.99
N ALA A 75 6.27 0.10 -4.35
CA ALA A 75 4.85 -0.06 -4.19
C ALA A 75 4.29 -0.56 -5.53
N GLU A 76 3.56 -1.67 -5.50
CA GLU A 76 3.00 -2.27 -6.71
C GLU A 76 1.50 -2.44 -6.56
N GLU A 77 0.80 -2.34 -7.69
CA GLU A 77 -0.61 -2.67 -7.72
C GLU A 77 -0.81 -4.17 -7.47
N PRO A 78 -1.78 -4.55 -6.68
CA PRO A 78 -2.09 -5.96 -6.45
C PRO A 78 -2.57 -6.69 -7.69
#